data_8e54357c789aee2568e7f1095946b498
#
_entry.id   8e54357c789aee2568e7f1095946b498
#
_cell.length_a   1.000
_cell.length_b   1.000
_cell.length_c   1.000
_cell.angle_alpha   90.00
_cell.angle_beta   90.00
_cell.angle_gamma   90.00
#
_symmetry.space_group_name_H-M   'P 1'
#
loop_
_entity.id
_entity.type
_entity.pdbx_description
1 polymer ?
#
loop_
_entity_poly.entity_id
_entity_poly.type
_entity_poly.pdbx_seq_one_letter_code
_entity_poly.pdbx_strand_id
1 'polypeptide(L)'
;MIMQLIRLLKDWTLPVAIGTGCVVYIIFALVPQLDGFATAAAPVFDAMLPMFMFLVLFVTFCKVDFRKLRPVAWHWWVGVFQLLCVGAVMAAVLAFGLRGNLLILAEALFTCIISPCASAAPVVTQKLGGNLEEMTTYTFLSNFITALMIPVCFPLLDSEREMHFLAAFALILYKVFTVLVVPMLLAYVVKHHAKSLCQRIVSVKDLSYYLWGCSLLIVSGTTMKNIFHAETTLVFMLLIAIGSLLLCVFQFACGRAIGSKFGETVNAGQGLGQKNTAFAIWIACTYLSPLSAVGPGCYILWQNIINSIEIWQAQKHISNK
;
A
#
# COMPACT_ATOMS: atom_id res chain seq x y z
N MET A 1 31.61 -3.81 -15.47
CA MET A 1 31.19 -4.38 -14.18
C MET A 1 30.27 -3.44 -13.41
N ILE A 2 30.68 -2.20 -13.03
CA ILE A 2 29.84 -1.24 -12.29
C ILE A 2 28.55 -0.87 -13.03
N MET A 3 28.60 -0.58 -14.33
CA MET A 3 27.40 -0.26 -15.12
C MET A 3 26.42 -1.43 -15.27
N GLN A 4 26.91 -2.65 -15.34
CA GLN A 4 26.08 -3.86 -15.35
C GLN A 4 25.40 -4.07 -13.99
N LEU A 5 26.12 -3.84 -12.89
CA LEU A 5 25.59 -3.91 -11.54
C LEU A 5 24.50 -2.84 -11.32
N ILE A 6 24.74 -1.60 -11.77
CA ILE A 6 23.73 -0.51 -11.69
C ILE A 6 22.48 -0.86 -12.52
N ARG A 7 22.64 -1.46 -13.68
CA ARG A 7 21.52 -1.91 -14.53
C ARG A 7 20.76 -3.05 -13.84
N LEU A 8 21.46 -4.02 -13.29
CA LEU A 8 20.87 -5.11 -12.53
C LEU A 8 20.11 -4.60 -11.31
N LEU A 9 20.69 -3.66 -10.54
CA LEU A 9 20.02 -3.03 -9.39
C LEU A 9 18.79 -2.23 -9.81
N LYS A 10 18.79 -1.60 -10.99
CA LYS A 10 17.61 -0.89 -11.53
C LYS A 10 16.51 -1.86 -11.97
N ASP A 11 16.88 -2.97 -12.61
CA ASP A 11 15.92 -3.96 -13.09
C ASP A 11 15.32 -4.78 -11.91
N TRP A 12 16.10 -4.95 -10.84
CA TRP A 12 15.76 -5.73 -9.65
C TRP A 12 15.56 -4.88 -8.38
N THR A 13 15.27 -3.60 -8.50
CA THR A 13 15.15 -2.68 -7.35
C THR A 13 14.19 -3.21 -6.28
N LEU A 14 13.05 -3.79 -6.66
CA LEU A 14 12.07 -4.31 -5.72
C LEU A 14 12.58 -5.52 -4.93
N PRO A 15 13.02 -6.61 -5.57
CA PRO A 15 13.61 -7.74 -4.87
C PRO A 15 14.81 -7.34 -4.01
N VAL A 16 15.65 -6.43 -4.50
CA VAL A 16 16.82 -5.93 -3.77
C VAL A 16 16.40 -5.13 -2.54
N ALA A 17 15.44 -4.21 -2.66
CA ALA A 17 14.96 -3.43 -1.52
C ALA A 17 14.33 -4.32 -0.44
N ILE A 18 13.47 -5.27 -0.85
CA ILE A 18 12.84 -6.24 0.04
C ILE A 18 13.91 -7.11 0.72
N GLY A 19 14.79 -7.72 -0.07
CA GLY A 19 15.85 -8.58 0.45
C GLY A 19 16.79 -7.85 1.40
N THR A 20 17.19 -6.62 1.05
CA THR A 20 18.04 -5.78 1.90
C THR A 20 17.34 -5.45 3.22
N GLY A 21 16.06 -5.07 3.21
CA GLY A 21 15.29 -4.80 4.42
C GLY A 21 15.22 -6.01 5.36
N CYS A 22 14.96 -7.19 4.81
CA CYS A 22 14.96 -8.44 5.56
C CYS A 22 16.35 -8.78 6.14
N VAL A 23 17.41 -8.68 5.33
CA VAL A 23 18.79 -8.97 5.77
C VAL A 23 19.25 -8.00 6.84
N VAL A 24 19.00 -6.70 6.66
CA VAL A 24 19.32 -5.68 7.68
C VAL A 24 18.64 -6.03 8.99
N TYR A 25 17.33 -6.34 8.97
CA TYR A 25 16.64 -6.74 10.19
C TYR A 25 17.27 -8.00 10.83
N ILE A 26 17.55 -9.04 10.05
CA ILE A 26 18.17 -10.30 10.56
C ILE A 26 19.52 -10.01 11.22
N ILE A 27 20.35 -9.14 10.62
CA ILE A 27 21.63 -8.73 11.22
C ILE A 27 21.41 -8.07 12.58
N PHE A 28 20.46 -7.14 12.68
CA PHE A 28 20.12 -6.50 13.96
C PHE A 28 19.57 -7.51 14.98
N ALA A 29 18.78 -8.49 14.55
CA ALA A 29 18.21 -9.52 15.43
C ALA A 29 19.24 -10.53 15.93
N LEU A 30 20.29 -10.79 15.18
CA LEU A 30 21.31 -11.81 15.51
C LEU A 30 22.56 -11.24 16.18
N VAL A 31 22.75 -9.91 16.17
CA VAL A 31 23.96 -9.24 16.69
C VAL A 31 23.60 -8.41 17.92
N PRO A 32 23.71 -8.96 19.16
CA PRO A 32 23.29 -8.25 20.38
C PRO A 32 24.00 -6.93 20.61
N GLN A 33 25.20 -6.73 20.06
CA GLN A 33 25.96 -5.48 20.16
C GLN A 33 25.26 -4.30 19.47
N LEU A 34 24.31 -4.59 18.58
CA LEU A 34 23.51 -3.58 17.85
C LEU A 34 22.22 -3.19 18.58
N ASP A 35 21.83 -3.89 19.66
CA ASP A 35 20.57 -3.63 20.38
C ASP A 35 20.45 -2.18 20.87
N GLY A 36 21.52 -1.63 21.41
CA GLY A 36 21.56 -0.23 21.86
C GLY A 36 21.34 0.75 20.70
N PHE A 37 21.96 0.49 19.55
CA PHE A 37 21.74 1.30 18.34
C PHE A 37 20.33 1.09 17.78
N ALA A 38 19.84 -0.15 17.71
CA ALA A 38 18.50 -0.46 17.24
C ALA A 38 17.42 0.26 18.04
N THR A 39 17.54 0.25 19.37
CA THR A 39 16.62 0.96 20.28
C THR A 39 16.66 2.47 20.09
N ALA A 40 17.86 3.05 19.96
CA ALA A 40 18.02 4.48 19.72
C ALA A 40 17.53 4.93 18.33
N ALA A 41 17.67 4.07 17.31
CA ALA A 41 17.28 4.36 15.93
C ALA A 41 15.81 4.06 15.63
N ALA A 42 15.13 3.22 16.43
CA ALA A 42 13.73 2.80 16.19
C ALA A 42 12.78 3.99 15.97
N PRO A 43 12.75 5.06 16.78
CA PRO A 43 11.86 6.21 16.56
C PRO A 43 12.10 6.91 15.22
N VAL A 44 13.35 6.91 14.74
CA VAL A 44 13.72 7.50 13.44
C VAL A 44 13.14 6.65 12.30
N PHE A 45 13.30 5.33 12.34
CA PHE A 45 12.74 4.42 11.34
C PHE A 45 11.21 4.46 11.32
N ASP A 46 10.57 4.55 12.49
CA ASP A 46 9.12 4.66 12.60
C ASP A 46 8.59 5.96 11.96
N ALA A 47 9.34 7.07 12.07
CA ALA A 47 9.00 8.33 11.45
C ALA A 47 9.34 8.35 9.94
N MET A 48 10.35 7.62 9.50
CA MET A 48 10.79 7.61 8.09
C MET A 48 9.75 6.99 7.16
N LEU A 49 9.05 5.94 7.58
CA LEU A 49 8.08 5.26 6.73
C LEU A 49 6.93 6.18 6.28
N PRO A 50 6.18 6.86 7.18
CA PRO A 50 5.15 7.81 6.77
C PRO A 50 5.73 8.99 5.98
N MET A 51 6.96 9.43 6.29
CA MET A 51 7.64 10.47 5.53
C MET A 51 7.90 10.04 4.07
N PHE A 52 8.43 8.85 3.84
CA PHE A 52 8.64 8.34 2.48
C PHE A 52 7.33 8.15 1.74
N MET A 53 6.28 7.66 2.39
CA MET A 53 4.95 7.53 1.80
C MET A 53 4.40 8.90 1.38
N PHE A 54 4.52 9.91 2.24
CA PHE A 54 4.18 11.30 1.93
C PHE A 54 4.93 11.80 0.69
N LEU A 55 6.26 11.62 0.66
CA LEU A 55 7.09 12.07 -0.45
C LEU A 55 6.78 11.35 -1.76
N VAL A 56 6.53 10.03 -1.72
CA VAL A 56 6.13 9.26 -2.90
C VAL A 56 4.85 9.82 -3.50
N LEU A 57 3.83 10.04 -2.68
CA LEU A 57 2.55 10.61 -3.13
C LEU A 57 2.74 12.04 -3.64
N PHE A 58 3.45 12.89 -2.90
CA PHE A 58 3.73 14.27 -3.29
C PHE A 58 4.41 14.35 -4.67
N VAL A 59 5.51 13.61 -4.87
CA VAL A 59 6.23 13.60 -6.14
C VAL A 59 5.39 13.01 -7.26
N THR A 60 4.61 11.97 -6.99
CA THR A 60 3.71 11.36 -7.97
C THR A 60 2.65 12.37 -8.42
N PHE A 61 2.02 13.07 -7.49
CA PHE A 61 0.99 14.05 -7.82
C PHE A 61 1.54 15.35 -8.42
N CYS A 62 2.80 15.73 -8.19
CA CYS A 62 3.47 16.79 -8.95
C CYS A 62 3.53 16.48 -10.46
N LYS A 63 3.62 15.21 -10.85
CA LYS A 63 3.65 14.77 -12.26
C LYS A 63 2.28 14.74 -12.92
N VAL A 64 1.20 14.71 -12.14
CA VAL A 64 -0.18 14.55 -12.61
C VAL A 64 -0.73 15.85 -13.19
N ASP A 65 -1.43 15.81 -14.31
CA ASP A 65 -2.24 16.92 -14.81
C ASP A 65 -3.64 16.88 -14.18
N PHE A 66 -3.85 17.70 -13.15
CA PHE A 66 -5.12 17.76 -12.42
C PHE A 66 -6.34 18.14 -13.30
N ARG A 67 -6.10 18.78 -14.48
CA ARG A 67 -7.18 19.14 -15.42
C ARG A 67 -7.77 17.93 -16.13
N LYS A 68 -6.99 16.84 -16.18
CA LYS A 68 -7.37 15.58 -16.82
C LYS A 68 -8.00 14.59 -15.84
N LEU A 69 -7.98 14.88 -14.54
CA LEU A 69 -8.59 14.03 -13.54
C LEU A 69 -10.12 14.13 -13.64
N ARG A 70 -10.72 13.11 -14.29
CA ARG A 70 -12.18 13.02 -14.44
C ARG A 70 -12.66 11.68 -13.91
N PRO A 71 -13.55 11.67 -12.88
CA PRO A 71 -14.19 10.45 -12.46
C PRO A 71 -15.03 9.85 -13.59
N VAL A 72 -14.89 8.55 -13.81
CA VAL A 72 -15.67 7.76 -14.77
C VAL A 72 -16.45 6.66 -14.06
N ALA A 73 -17.36 5.99 -14.76
CA ALA A 73 -18.32 5.08 -14.15
C ALA A 73 -17.67 3.94 -13.35
N TRP A 74 -16.61 3.32 -13.88
CA TRP A 74 -15.95 2.20 -13.20
C TRP A 74 -15.33 2.60 -11.85
N HIS A 75 -14.91 3.86 -11.66
CA HIS A 75 -14.37 4.34 -10.39
C HIS A 75 -15.36 4.18 -9.24
N TRP A 76 -16.61 4.56 -9.49
CA TRP A 76 -17.68 4.46 -8.51
C TRP A 76 -18.00 3.01 -8.16
N TRP A 77 -18.10 2.14 -9.16
CA TRP A 77 -18.42 0.74 -8.94
C TRP A 77 -17.31 -0.01 -8.19
N VAL A 78 -16.05 0.25 -8.52
CA VAL A 78 -14.90 -0.31 -7.77
C VAL A 78 -14.85 0.25 -6.36
N GLY A 79 -15.07 1.55 -6.18
CA GLY A 79 -15.14 2.18 -4.86
C GLY A 79 -16.27 1.63 -4.00
N VAL A 80 -17.48 1.52 -4.54
CA VAL A 80 -18.64 0.93 -3.85
C VAL A 80 -18.37 -0.53 -3.50
N PHE A 81 -17.81 -1.31 -4.40
CA PHE A 81 -17.44 -2.69 -4.12
C PHE A 81 -16.44 -2.80 -2.97
N GLN A 82 -15.40 -1.96 -2.98
CA GLN A 82 -14.44 -1.89 -1.87
C GLN A 82 -15.14 -1.55 -0.54
N LEU A 83 -16.03 -0.57 -0.54
CA LEU A 83 -16.80 -0.18 0.66
C LEU A 83 -17.70 -1.31 1.16
N LEU A 84 -18.34 -2.05 0.26
CA LEU A 84 -19.14 -3.23 0.63
C LEU A 84 -18.27 -4.33 1.25
N CYS A 85 -17.08 -4.60 0.71
CA CYS A 85 -16.15 -5.56 1.29
C CYS A 85 -15.67 -5.11 2.69
N VAL A 86 -15.34 -3.82 2.85
CA VAL A 86 -15.00 -3.21 4.16
C VAL A 86 -16.15 -3.40 5.15
N GLY A 87 -17.38 -3.05 4.73
CA GLY A 87 -18.58 -3.19 5.57
C GLY A 87 -18.87 -4.64 5.93
N ALA A 88 -18.69 -5.59 5.01
CA ALA A 88 -18.91 -7.01 5.26
C ALA A 88 -17.93 -7.57 6.31
N VAL A 89 -16.64 -7.23 6.22
CA VAL A 89 -15.65 -7.65 7.23
C VAL A 89 -15.94 -7.00 8.58
N MET A 90 -16.24 -5.71 8.62
CA MET A 90 -16.62 -5.01 9.87
C MET A 90 -17.86 -5.63 10.50
N ALA A 91 -18.90 -5.90 9.71
CA ALA A 91 -20.12 -6.55 10.17
C ALA A 91 -19.83 -7.95 10.74
N ALA A 92 -18.97 -8.73 10.08
CA ALA A 92 -18.56 -10.05 10.57
C ALA A 92 -17.81 -9.95 11.91
N VAL A 93 -16.82 -9.04 12.03
CA VAL A 93 -16.07 -8.83 13.27
C VAL A 93 -17.00 -8.47 14.43
N LEU A 94 -17.92 -7.52 14.21
CA LEU A 94 -18.84 -7.04 15.26
C LEU A 94 -19.94 -8.06 15.58
N ALA A 95 -20.55 -8.69 14.57
CA ALA A 95 -21.67 -9.63 14.76
C ALA A 95 -21.21 -10.93 15.44
N PHE A 96 -20.03 -11.45 15.08
CA PHE A 96 -19.49 -12.67 15.67
C PHE A 96 -18.60 -12.43 16.89
N GLY A 97 -18.34 -11.17 17.26
CA GLY A 97 -17.48 -10.81 18.38
C GLY A 97 -16.10 -11.45 18.29
N LEU A 98 -15.45 -11.38 17.12
CA LEU A 98 -14.18 -12.05 16.85
C LEU A 98 -13.12 -11.57 17.84
N ARG A 99 -12.31 -12.52 18.37
CA ARG A 99 -11.23 -12.26 19.34
C ARG A 99 -10.03 -13.13 19.04
N GLY A 100 -8.88 -12.77 19.64
CA GLY A 100 -7.63 -13.52 19.50
C GLY A 100 -7.21 -13.69 18.02
N ASN A 101 -6.78 -14.89 17.66
CA ASN A 101 -6.26 -15.17 16.31
C ASN A 101 -7.28 -14.91 15.20
N LEU A 102 -8.58 -15.10 15.42
CA LEU A 102 -9.61 -14.80 14.43
C LEU A 102 -9.74 -13.30 14.18
N LEU A 103 -9.64 -12.48 15.22
CA LEU A 103 -9.61 -11.02 15.07
C LEU A 103 -8.36 -10.59 14.32
N ILE A 104 -7.17 -11.10 14.69
CA ILE A 104 -5.90 -10.78 14.01
C ILE A 104 -5.95 -11.15 12.52
N LEU A 105 -6.51 -12.32 12.18
CA LEU A 105 -6.71 -12.71 10.79
C LEU A 105 -7.67 -11.75 10.06
N ALA A 106 -8.79 -11.40 10.69
CA ALA A 106 -9.72 -10.43 10.13
C ALA A 106 -9.08 -9.06 9.93
N GLU A 107 -8.31 -8.55 10.88
CA GLU A 107 -7.55 -7.31 10.79
C GLU A 107 -6.53 -7.35 9.65
N ALA A 108 -5.78 -8.46 9.52
CA ALA A 108 -4.79 -8.65 8.48
C ALA A 108 -5.41 -8.58 7.07
N LEU A 109 -6.55 -9.22 6.86
CA LEU A 109 -7.28 -9.18 5.58
C LEU A 109 -7.99 -7.84 5.39
N PHE A 110 -8.56 -7.28 6.45
CA PHE A 110 -9.22 -5.99 6.44
C PHE A 110 -8.29 -4.86 6.00
N THR A 111 -7.05 -4.82 6.52
CA THR A 111 -6.06 -3.80 6.11
C THR A 111 -5.70 -3.89 4.65
N CYS A 112 -5.67 -5.10 4.06
CA CYS A 112 -5.47 -5.28 2.62
C CYS A 112 -6.67 -4.78 1.80
N ILE A 113 -7.90 -4.85 2.32
CA ILE A 113 -9.11 -4.39 1.62
C ILE A 113 -9.23 -2.87 1.69
N ILE A 114 -9.12 -2.30 2.90
CA ILE A 114 -9.38 -0.87 3.16
C ILE A 114 -8.28 0.04 2.61
N SER A 115 -7.08 -0.50 2.40
CA SER A 115 -5.94 0.26 1.89
C SER A 115 -6.21 0.86 0.53
N PRO A 116 -5.69 2.08 0.27
CA PRO A 116 -5.91 2.75 -0.99
C PRO A 116 -5.17 2.05 -2.13
N CYS A 117 -5.52 2.42 -3.35
CA CYS A 117 -4.79 2.01 -4.52
C CYS A 117 -3.32 2.47 -4.45
N ALA A 118 -2.40 1.63 -4.90
CA ALA A 118 -0.97 1.94 -4.89
C ALA A 118 -0.64 3.15 -5.78
N SER A 119 0.29 3.99 -5.33
CA SER A 119 0.81 5.11 -6.13
C SER A 119 1.53 4.67 -7.41
N ALA A 120 1.99 3.42 -7.47
CA ALA A 120 2.62 2.83 -8.65
C ALA A 120 1.59 2.27 -9.66
N ALA A 121 0.33 2.09 -9.27
CA ALA A 121 -0.69 1.48 -10.11
C ALA A 121 -0.90 2.19 -11.46
N PRO A 122 -0.90 3.53 -11.58
CA PRO A 122 -1.03 4.19 -12.87
C PRO A 122 0.07 3.78 -13.87
N VAL A 123 1.31 3.64 -13.40
CA VAL A 123 2.45 3.25 -14.25
C VAL A 123 2.34 1.80 -14.69
N VAL A 124 1.94 0.90 -13.77
CA VAL A 124 1.72 -0.52 -14.09
C VAL A 124 0.58 -0.65 -15.09
N THR A 125 -0.55 0.02 -14.84
CA THR A 125 -1.72 0.06 -15.74
C THR A 125 -1.34 0.50 -17.15
N GLN A 126 -0.54 1.56 -17.28
CA GLN A 126 -0.06 2.03 -18.58
C GLN A 126 0.79 0.97 -19.30
N LYS A 127 1.66 0.27 -18.58
CA LYS A 127 2.46 -0.84 -19.15
C LYS A 127 1.60 -2.01 -19.63
N LEU A 128 0.43 -2.18 -19.05
CA LEU A 128 -0.55 -3.20 -19.43
C LEU A 128 -1.51 -2.74 -20.55
N GLY A 129 -1.32 -1.52 -21.08
CA GLY A 129 -2.15 -0.94 -22.12
C GLY A 129 -3.45 -0.29 -21.63
N GLY A 130 -3.58 -0.07 -20.32
CA GLY A 130 -4.70 0.66 -19.73
C GLY A 130 -4.53 2.18 -19.77
N ASN A 131 -5.55 2.90 -19.30
CA ASN A 131 -5.61 4.35 -19.30
C ASN A 131 -4.95 4.94 -18.06
N LEU A 132 -3.78 5.59 -18.25
CA LEU A 132 -2.99 6.21 -17.18
C LEU A 132 -3.78 7.30 -16.44
N GLU A 133 -4.54 8.13 -17.16
CA GLU A 133 -5.24 9.30 -16.61
C GLU A 133 -6.41 8.87 -15.72
N GLU A 134 -7.19 7.90 -16.17
CA GLU A 134 -8.28 7.32 -15.37
C GLU A 134 -7.74 6.61 -14.14
N MET A 135 -6.69 5.79 -14.30
CA MET A 135 -6.08 5.10 -13.17
C MET A 135 -5.50 6.07 -12.13
N THR A 136 -4.90 7.17 -12.58
CA THR A 136 -4.42 8.24 -11.70
C THR A 136 -5.59 8.90 -10.97
N THR A 137 -6.70 9.16 -11.66
CA THR A 137 -7.93 9.67 -11.04
C THR A 137 -8.45 8.73 -9.96
N TYR A 138 -8.49 7.42 -10.25
CA TYR A 138 -8.92 6.43 -9.26
C TYR A 138 -7.98 6.37 -8.05
N THR A 139 -6.66 6.42 -8.28
CA THR A 139 -5.68 6.46 -7.18
C THR A 139 -5.94 7.65 -6.25
N PHE A 140 -6.26 8.82 -6.82
CA PHE A 140 -6.62 10.00 -6.04
C PHE A 140 -7.90 9.77 -5.21
N LEU A 141 -8.97 9.30 -5.85
CA LEU A 141 -10.24 9.01 -5.20
C LEU A 141 -10.09 7.95 -4.10
N SER A 142 -9.35 6.89 -4.38
CA SER A 142 -9.10 5.80 -3.44
C SER A 142 -8.37 6.27 -2.18
N ASN A 143 -7.35 7.14 -2.31
CA ASN A 143 -6.68 7.73 -1.15
C ASN A 143 -7.65 8.55 -0.29
N PHE A 144 -8.53 9.32 -0.92
CA PHE A 144 -9.50 10.14 -0.21
C PHE A 144 -10.56 9.28 0.51
N ILE A 145 -11.11 8.27 -0.18
CA ILE A 145 -12.08 7.32 0.41
C ILE A 145 -11.44 6.61 1.61
N THR A 146 -10.22 6.11 1.48
CA THR A 146 -9.51 5.42 2.56
C THR A 146 -9.25 6.35 3.75
N ALA A 147 -8.86 7.60 3.49
CA ALA A 147 -8.62 8.60 4.54
C ALA A 147 -9.87 8.89 5.39
N LEU A 148 -11.05 8.73 4.83
CA LEU A 148 -12.31 8.86 5.56
C LEU A 148 -12.74 7.57 6.26
N MET A 149 -12.52 6.41 5.61
CA MET A 149 -13.01 5.12 6.12
C MET A 149 -12.18 4.58 7.28
N ILE A 150 -10.86 4.72 7.25
CA ILE A 150 -9.98 4.21 8.30
C ILE A 150 -10.31 4.79 9.69
N PRO A 151 -10.47 6.11 9.86
CA PRO A 151 -10.82 6.69 11.16
C PRO A 151 -12.17 6.20 11.70
N VAL A 152 -13.08 5.81 10.82
CA VAL A 152 -14.39 5.25 11.22
C VAL A 152 -14.23 3.80 11.67
N CYS A 153 -13.49 2.99 10.91
CA CYS A 153 -13.45 1.55 11.11
C CYS A 153 -12.48 1.11 12.22
N PHE A 154 -11.29 1.72 12.30
CA PHE A 154 -10.24 1.27 13.22
C PHE A 154 -10.60 1.40 14.69
N PRO A 155 -11.23 2.49 15.16
CA PRO A 155 -11.68 2.55 16.55
C PRO A 155 -12.74 1.49 16.92
N LEU A 156 -13.46 0.95 15.93
CA LEU A 156 -14.45 -0.10 16.15
C LEU A 156 -13.82 -1.50 16.22
N LEU A 157 -12.62 -1.69 15.64
CA LEU A 157 -11.87 -2.94 15.71
C LEU A 157 -11.11 -3.09 17.03
N ASP A 158 -10.66 -1.97 17.61
CA ASP A 158 -9.87 -1.94 18.82
C ASP A 158 -10.77 -1.81 20.07
N SER A 159 -11.31 -2.95 20.51
CA SER A 159 -12.18 -3.00 21.69
C SER A 159 -11.46 -2.86 23.03
N GLU A 160 -10.13 -2.90 23.06
CA GLU A 160 -9.33 -2.86 24.28
C GLU A 160 -8.82 -1.45 24.65
N ARG A 161 -8.98 -0.46 23.75
CA ARG A 161 -8.56 0.92 24.01
C ARG A 161 -9.56 1.64 24.90
N GLU A 162 -9.07 2.16 26.02
CA GLU A 162 -9.83 3.04 26.94
C GLU A 162 -10.19 4.42 26.32
N MET A 163 -9.79 4.70 25.07
CA MET A 163 -10.06 5.98 24.41
C MET A 163 -11.49 6.06 23.89
N HIS A 164 -12.14 7.19 24.15
CA HIS A 164 -13.43 7.49 23.53
C HIS A 164 -13.33 7.45 22.01
N PHE A 165 -14.34 6.86 21.34
CA PHE A 165 -14.40 6.73 19.88
C PHE A 165 -14.06 8.03 19.13
N LEU A 166 -14.62 9.18 19.55
CA LEU A 166 -14.37 10.47 18.88
C LEU A 166 -12.91 10.92 18.98
N ALA A 167 -12.23 10.64 20.10
CA ALA A 167 -10.82 10.97 20.26
C ALA A 167 -9.93 10.09 19.38
N ALA A 168 -10.20 8.78 19.35
CA ALA A 168 -9.52 7.84 18.46
C ALA A 168 -9.77 8.20 16.98
N PHE A 169 -11.01 8.47 16.59
CA PHE A 169 -11.39 8.93 15.27
C PHE A 169 -10.61 10.17 14.85
N ALA A 170 -10.59 11.23 15.67
CA ALA A 170 -9.90 12.47 15.35
C ALA A 170 -8.39 12.29 15.20
N LEU A 171 -7.77 11.49 16.09
CA LEU A 171 -6.33 11.19 16.03
C LEU A 171 -5.96 10.43 14.76
N ILE A 172 -6.72 9.38 14.45
CA ILE A 172 -6.50 8.56 13.26
C ILE A 172 -6.75 9.39 11.99
N LEU A 173 -7.84 10.16 11.96
CA LEU A 173 -8.15 11.05 10.83
C LEU A 173 -7.00 12.02 10.58
N TYR A 174 -6.49 12.69 11.61
CA TYR A 174 -5.36 13.62 11.48
C TYR A 174 -4.14 12.95 10.85
N LYS A 175 -3.73 11.78 11.38
CA LYS A 175 -2.54 11.08 10.89
C LYS A 175 -2.71 10.53 9.47
N VAL A 176 -3.85 9.88 9.19
CA VAL A 176 -4.14 9.32 7.87
C VAL A 176 -4.30 10.43 6.82
N PHE A 177 -5.02 11.50 7.17
CA PHE A 177 -5.19 12.66 6.30
C PHE A 177 -3.85 13.32 5.96
N THR A 178 -2.97 13.46 6.96
CA THR A 178 -1.63 14.02 6.76
C THR A 178 -0.79 13.18 5.80
N VAL A 179 -0.86 11.86 5.87
CA VAL A 179 -0.05 10.97 5.02
C VAL A 179 -0.63 10.80 3.61
N LEU A 180 -1.96 10.75 3.47
CA LEU A 180 -2.60 10.46 2.19
C LEU A 180 -3.09 11.70 1.44
N VAL A 181 -3.69 12.66 2.15
CA VAL A 181 -4.38 13.79 1.50
C VAL A 181 -3.51 15.04 1.40
N VAL A 182 -2.80 15.37 2.47
CA VAL A 182 -1.94 16.57 2.48
C VAL A 182 -0.90 16.57 1.34
N PRO A 183 -0.19 15.45 1.01
CA PRO A 183 0.76 15.46 -0.10
C PRO A 183 0.10 15.75 -1.44
N MET A 184 -1.16 15.33 -1.64
CA MET A 184 -1.93 15.61 -2.85
C MET A 184 -2.28 17.09 -2.94
N LEU A 185 -2.78 17.69 -1.84
CA LEU A 185 -3.09 19.12 -1.77
C LEU A 185 -1.82 19.96 -1.95
N LEU A 186 -0.73 19.57 -1.30
CA LEU A 186 0.56 20.26 -1.42
C LEU A 186 1.09 20.21 -2.86
N ALA A 187 0.98 19.06 -3.53
CA ALA A 187 1.37 18.93 -4.94
C ALA A 187 0.55 19.86 -5.84
N TYR A 188 -0.75 19.97 -5.59
CA TYR A 188 -1.61 20.92 -6.30
C TYR A 188 -1.15 22.37 -6.10
N VAL A 189 -0.91 22.79 -4.84
CA VAL A 189 -0.45 24.14 -4.50
C VAL A 189 0.91 24.43 -5.15
N VAL A 190 1.88 23.53 -5.00
CA VAL A 190 3.24 23.71 -5.57
C VAL A 190 3.19 23.80 -7.09
N LYS A 191 2.34 23.00 -7.73
CA LYS A 191 2.18 23.02 -9.19
C LYS A 191 1.62 24.35 -9.71
N HIS A 192 0.72 25.00 -8.95
CA HIS A 192 0.08 26.25 -9.37
C HIS A 192 0.86 27.49 -8.94
N HIS A 193 1.46 27.49 -7.76
CA HIS A 193 2.10 28.66 -7.18
C HIS A 193 3.64 28.63 -7.20
N ALA A 194 4.25 27.44 -7.22
CA ALA A 194 5.70 27.26 -7.22
C ALA A 194 6.19 26.42 -8.43
N LYS A 195 5.85 26.87 -9.64
CA LYS A 195 6.11 26.14 -10.91
C LYS A 195 7.58 25.74 -11.07
N SER A 196 8.53 26.61 -10.73
CA SER A 196 9.97 26.33 -10.81
C SER A 196 10.37 25.16 -9.89
N LEU A 197 9.86 25.12 -8.66
CA LEU A 197 10.07 23.99 -7.73
C LEU A 197 9.47 22.71 -8.28
N CYS A 198 8.21 22.77 -8.76
CA CYS A 198 7.55 21.62 -9.37
C CYS A 198 8.37 21.05 -10.55
N GLN A 199 8.85 21.92 -11.44
CA GLN A 199 9.67 21.52 -12.59
C GLN A 199 10.98 20.84 -12.14
N ARG A 200 11.65 21.35 -11.11
CA ARG A 200 12.86 20.72 -10.54
C ARG A 200 12.56 19.33 -9.97
N ILE A 201 11.45 19.16 -9.23
CA ILE A 201 11.03 17.87 -8.68
C ILE A 201 10.72 16.87 -9.80
N VAL A 202 9.95 17.29 -10.80
CA VAL A 202 9.53 16.45 -11.93
C VAL A 202 10.70 16.09 -12.84
N SER A 203 11.72 16.96 -12.95
CA SER A 203 12.92 16.72 -13.78
C SER A 203 13.81 15.61 -13.22
N VAL A 204 13.73 15.30 -11.91
CA VAL A 204 14.45 14.15 -11.35
C VAL A 204 13.77 12.87 -11.81
N LYS A 205 14.42 12.20 -12.75
CA LYS A 205 13.91 10.95 -13.32
C LYS A 205 13.77 9.89 -12.23
N ASP A 206 12.65 9.19 -12.24
CA ASP A 206 12.36 8.05 -11.36
C ASP A 206 12.40 8.34 -9.84
N LEU A 207 12.32 9.63 -9.42
CA LEU A 207 12.37 10.02 -8.01
C LEU A 207 11.34 9.27 -7.14
N SER A 208 10.07 9.22 -7.59
CA SER A 208 9.01 8.48 -6.87
C SER A 208 9.34 6.99 -6.71
N TYR A 209 9.99 6.41 -7.73
CA TYR A 209 10.38 5.01 -7.72
C TYR A 209 11.48 4.72 -6.68
N TYR A 210 12.49 5.58 -6.57
CA TYR A 210 13.53 5.43 -5.56
C TYR A 210 13.01 5.66 -4.13
N LEU A 211 12.15 6.67 -3.94
CA LEU A 211 11.49 6.91 -2.65
C LEU A 211 10.62 5.70 -2.24
N TRP A 212 9.92 5.10 -3.21
CA TRP A 212 9.16 3.88 -2.98
C TRP A 212 10.06 2.70 -2.61
N GLY A 213 11.21 2.54 -3.28
CA GLY A 213 12.23 1.53 -2.93
C GLY A 213 12.72 1.69 -1.48
N CYS A 214 12.96 2.91 -1.02
CA CYS A 214 13.29 3.20 0.38
C CYS A 214 12.16 2.79 1.34
N SER A 215 10.90 3.09 0.98
CA SER A 215 9.74 2.64 1.77
C SER A 215 9.68 1.11 1.86
N LEU A 216 9.92 0.41 0.75
CA LEU A 216 9.93 -1.05 0.71
C LEU A 216 11.00 -1.68 1.60
N LEU A 217 12.20 -1.08 1.63
CA LEU A 217 13.28 -1.53 2.51
C LEU A 217 12.83 -1.48 3.98
N ILE A 218 12.27 -0.34 4.42
CA ILE A 218 11.80 -0.16 5.80
C ILE A 218 10.65 -1.12 6.11
N VAL A 219 9.66 -1.19 5.22
CA VAL A 219 8.47 -2.06 5.38
C VAL A 219 8.87 -3.53 5.48
N SER A 220 9.83 -3.98 4.67
CA SER A 220 10.28 -5.37 4.70
C SER A 220 11.01 -5.71 6.01
N GLY A 221 11.83 -4.78 6.51
CA GLY A 221 12.46 -4.92 7.83
C GLY A 221 11.42 -4.97 8.95
N THR A 222 10.42 -4.09 8.93
CA THR A 222 9.31 -4.06 9.91
C THR A 222 8.49 -5.35 9.84
N THR A 223 8.16 -5.84 8.64
CA THR A 223 7.44 -7.11 8.47
C THR A 223 8.23 -8.27 9.04
N MET A 224 9.54 -8.31 8.77
CA MET A 224 10.44 -9.33 9.31
C MET A 224 10.50 -9.28 10.83
N LYS A 225 10.59 -8.08 11.42
CA LYS A 225 10.49 -7.85 12.87
C LYS A 225 9.20 -8.47 13.43
N ASN A 226 8.07 -8.17 12.82
CA ASN A 226 6.77 -8.67 13.29
C ASN A 226 6.67 -10.20 13.20
N ILE A 227 7.26 -10.81 12.15
CA ILE A 227 7.31 -12.26 11.99
C ILE A 227 8.20 -12.91 13.07
N PHE A 228 9.39 -12.35 13.31
CA PHE A 228 10.34 -12.90 14.29
C PHE A 228 9.88 -12.80 15.74
N HIS A 229 9.16 -11.73 16.08
CA HIS A 229 8.64 -11.51 17.43
C HIS A 229 7.17 -11.96 17.56
N ALA A 230 6.63 -12.64 16.55
CA ALA A 230 5.28 -13.14 16.61
C ALA A 230 5.19 -14.32 17.59
N GLU A 231 4.53 -14.11 18.70
CA GLU A 231 4.14 -15.18 19.64
C GLU A 231 2.98 -16.01 19.07
N THR A 232 3.22 -16.64 17.92
CA THR A 232 2.20 -17.40 17.20
C THR A 232 2.78 -18.63 16.51
N THR A 233 1.91 -19.54 16.07
CA THR A 233 2.32 -20.74 15.37
C THR A 233 2.63 -20.46 13.90
N LEU A 234 3.57 -21.22 13.32
CA LEU A 234 3.85 -21.17 11.88
C LEU A 234 2.57 -21.41 11.04
N VAL A 235 1.70 -22.29 11.51
CA VAL A 235 0.42 -22.59 10.85
C VAL A 235 -0.45 -21.35 10.74
N PHE A 236 -0.52 -20.53 11.78
CA PHE A 236 -1.31 -19.31 11.76
C PHE A 236 -0.70 -18.25 10.82
N MET A 237 0.63 -18.11 10.80
CA MET A 237 1.30 -17.24 9.83
C MET A 237 1.05 -17.67 8.38
N LEU A 238 1.09 -18.99 8.11
CA LEU A 238 0.74 -19.53 6.79
C LEU A 238 -0.73 -19.26 6.44
N LEU A 239 -1.64 -19.31 7.41
CA LEU A 239 -3.05 -18.98 7.21
C LEU A 239 -3.23 -17.50 6.78
N ILE A 240 -2.51 -16.56 7.43
CA ILE A 240 -2.52 -15.14 7.03
C ILE A 240 -1.94 -15.00 5.61
N ALA A 241 -0.83 -15.67 5.30
CA ALA A 241 -0.18 -15.58 3.99
C ALA A 241 -1.08 -16.12 2.86
N ILE A 242 -1.71 -17.28 3.07
CA ILE A 242 -2.64 -17.87 2.10
C ILE A 242 -3.91 -17.04 1.99
N GLY A 243 -4.47 -16.58 3.13
CA GLY A 243 -5.63 -15.69 3.14
C GLY A 243 -5.38 -14.40 2.36
N SER A 244 -4.20 -13.79 2.51
CA SER A 244 -3.82 -12.59 1.75
C SER A 244 -3.61 -12.88 0.25
N LEU A 245 -3.13 -14.09 -0.14
CA LEU A 245 -3.07 -14.52 -1.53
C LEU A 245 -4.45 -14.65 -2.14
N LEU A 246 -5.33 -15.38 -1.48
CA LEU A 246 -6.72 -15.59 -1.96
C LEU A 246 -7.45 -14.24 -2.10
N LEU A 247 -7.27 -13.35 -1.12
CA LEU A 247 -7.83 -12.01 -1.17
C LEU A 247 -7.23 -11.18 -2.31
N CYS A 248 -5.93 -11.28 -2.57
CA CYS A 248 -5.28 -10.58 -3.66
C CYS A 248 -5.86 -11.00 -5.01
N VAL A 249 -5.92 -12.31 -5.27
CA VAL A 249 -6.54 -12.88 -6.48
C VAL A 249 -8.00 -12.44 -6.60
N PHE A 250 -8.76 -12.52 -5.52
CA PHE A 250 -10.16 -12.11 -5.48
C PHE A 250 -10.33 -10.62 -5.86
N GLN A 251 -9.53 -9.72 -5.27
CA GLN A 251 -9.62 -8.29 -5.57
C GLN A 251 -9.28 -7.99 -7.04
N PHE A 252 -8.20 -8.59 -7.60
CA PHE A 252 -7.89 -8.43 -9.02
C PHE A 252 -9.01 -8.98 -9.92
N ALA A 253 -9.55 -10.16 -9.61
CA ALA A 253 -10.63 -10.79 -10.38
C ALA A 253 -11.91 -9.95 -10.35
N CYS A 254 -12.36 -9.51 -9.17
CA CYS A 254 -13.54 -8.66 -9.00
C CYS A 254 -13.36 -7.30 -9.70
N GLY A 255 -12.19 -6.67 -9.55
CA GLY A 255 -11.90 -5.44 -10.26
C GLY A 255 -12.03 -5.60 -11.78
N ARG A 256 -11.46 -6.66 -12.34
CA ARG A 256 -11.58 -6.98 -13.78
C ARG A 256 -13.02 -7.27 -14.19
N ALA A 257 -13.76 -8.03 -13.39
CA ALA A 257 -15.16 -8.33 -13.66
C ALA A 257 -16.03 -7.06 -13.67
N ILE A 258 -15.77 -6.11 -12.77
CA ILE A 258 -16.43 -4.81 -12.77
C ILE A 258 -16.01 -4.02 -14.01
N GLY A 259 -14.69 -3.89 -14.25
CA GLY A 259 -14.14 -3.11 -15.36
C GLY A 259 -14.56 -3.60 -16.72
N SER A 260 -14.76 -4.92 -16.91
CA SER A 260 -15.19 -5.50 -18.19
C SER A 260 -16.53 -4.94 -18.68
N LYS A 261 -17.42 -4.54 -17.76
CA LYS A 261 -18.72 -3.92 -18.09
C LYS A 261 -18.57 -2.50 -18.67
N PHE A 262 -17.40 -1.89 -18.51
CA PHE A 262 -17.11 -0.52 -18.94
C PHE A 262 -15.98 -0.45 -19.97
N GLY A 263 -15.45 -1.60 -20.44
CA GLY A 263 -14.29 -1.64 -21.33
C GLY A 263 -12.95 -1.38 -20.62
N GLU A 264 -12.93 -1.28 -19.29
CA GLU A 264 -11.80 -0.88 -18.46
C GLU A 264 -11.28 -2.02 -17.56
N THR A 265 -11.16 -3.22 -18.12
CA THR A 265 -10.78 -4.44 -17.40
C THR A 265 -9.42 -4.31 -16.69
N VAL A 266 -8.42 -3.74 -17.37
CA VAL A 266 -7.07 -3.55 -16.81
C VAL A 266 -7.11 -2.50 -15.71
N ASN A 267 -7.71 -1.34 -15.98
CA ASN A 267 -7.77 -0.23 -15.04
C ASN A 267 -8.46 -0.63 -13.74
N ALA A 268 -9.65 -1.19 -13.83
CA ALA A 268 -10.42 -1.57 -12.64
C ALA A 268 -9.79 -2.76 -11.88
N GLY A 269 -9.17 -3.71 -12.60
CA GLY A 269 -8.39 -4.79 -12.00
C GLY A 269 -7.21 -4.29 -11.19
N GLN A 270 -6.42 -3.40 -11.75
CA GLN A 270 -5.30 -2.75 -11.07
C GLN A 270 -5.80 -1.81 -9.94
N GLY A 271 -6.90 -1.11 -10.15
CA GLY A 271 -7.49 -0.19 -9.17
C GLY A 271 -7.89 -0.89 -7.86
N LEU A 272 -8.54 -2.04 -7.98
CA LEU A 272 -8.99 -2.80 -6.80
C LEU A 272 -7.90 -3.72 -6.25
N GLY A 273 -7.09 -4.34 -7.12
CA GLY A 273 -6.13 -5.38 -6.75
C GLY A 273 -4.78 -4.83 -6.29
N GLN A 274 -4.30 -3.74 -6.86
CA GLN A 274 -2.99 -3.19 -6.52
C GLN A 274 -3.08 -2.19 -5.37
N LYS A 275 -2.70 -2.62 -4.17
CA LYS A 275 -2.84 -1.86 -2.91
C LYS A 275 -1.56 -1.15 -2.48
N ASN A 276 -1.71 -0.03 -1.79
CA ASN A 276 -0.61 0.63 -1.09
C ASN A 276 -0.26 -0.13 0.19
N THR A 277 0.51 -1.21 0.03
CA THR A 277 0.87 -2.11 1.12
C THR A 277 1.80 -1.49 2.15
N ALA A 278 2.64 -0.53 1.77
CA ALA A 278 3.45 0.22 2.73
C ALA A 278 2.57 0.99 3.71
N PHE A 279 1.53 1.66 3.20
CA PHE A 279 0.52 2.32 4.02
C PHE A 279 -0.25 1.31 4.89
N ALA A 280 -0.65 0.16 4.32
CA ALA A 280 -1.36 -0.89 5.04
C ALA A 280 -0.56 -1.42 6.23
N ILE A 281 0.74 -1.68 6.06
CA ILE A 281 1.63 -2.13 7.13
C ILE A 281 1.78 -1.05 8.20
N TRP A 282 2.04 0.20 7.78
CA TRP A 282 2.18 1.30 8.72
C TRP A 282 0.93 1.47 9.61
N ILE A 283 -0.26 1.50 9.00
CA ILE A 283 -1.50 1.71 9.75
C ILE A 283 -1.83 0.52 10.65
N ALA A 284 -1.56 -0.72 10.20
CA ALA A 284 -1.74 -1.92 11.00
C ALA A 284 -0.82 -1.92 12.23
N CYS A 285 0.48 -1.66 12.05
CA CYS A 285 1.45 -1.57 13.15
C CYS A 285 1.13 -0.44 14.13
N THR A 286 0.48 0.64 13.66
CA THR A 286 0.21 1.82 14.50
C THR A 286 -1.06 1.65 15.33
N TYR A 287 -2.08 0.98 14.78
CA TYR A 287 -3.43 1.00 15.35
C TYR A 287 -4.06 -0.37 15.59
N LEU A 288 -3.50 -1.45 15.10
CA LEU A 288 -3.99 -2.81 15.25
C LEU A 288 -2.91 -3.70 15.89
N SER A 289 -3.16 -5.00 15.93
CA SER A 289 -2.13 -5.96 16.32
C SER A 289 -0.94 -5.90 15.35
N PRO A 290 0.32 -5.82 15.84
CA PRO A 290 1.50 -5.86 14.97
C PRO A 290 1.54 -7.10 14.06
N LEU A 291 0.94 -8.20 14.49
CA LEU A 291 0.85 -9.44 13.72
C LEU A 291 -0.09 -9.30 12.51
N SER A 292 -1.11 -8.44 12.58
CA SER A 292 -2.02 -8.18 11.46
C SER A 292 -1.29 -7.52 10.26
N ALA A 293 -0.16 -6.84 10.52
CA ALA A 293 0.68 -6.28 9.45
C ALA A 293 1.36 -7.33 8.55
N VAL A 294 1.41 -8.60 8.98
CA VAL A 294 1.90 -9.73 8.15
C VAL A 294 1.01 -9.93 6.92
N GLY A 295 -0.31 -9.67 7.04
CA GLY A 295 -1.24 -9.74 5.89
C GLY A 295 -0.81 -8.87 4.72
N PRO A 296 -0.77 -7.54 4.86
CA PRO A 296 -0.27 -6.67 3.80
C PRO A 296 1.21 -6.89 3.48
N GLY A 297 2.03 -7.38 4.42
CA GLY A 297 3.41 -7.82 4.17
C GLY A 297 3.51 -8.98 3.19
N CYS A 298 2.60 -9.94 3.25
CA CYS A 298 2.49 -11.01 2.26
C CYS A 298 1.81 -10.51 0.97
N TYR A 299 0.80 -9.67 1.09
CA TYR A 299 0.04 -9.14 -0.05
C TYR A 299 0.94 -8.41 -1.05
N ILE A 300 1.98 -7.69 -0.58
CA ILE A 300 2.93 -7.01 -1.48
C ILE A 300 3.63 -8.00 -2.41
N LEU A 301 3.97 -9.20 -1.93
CA LEU A 301 4.60 -10.23 -2.75
C LEU A 301 3.61 -10.74 -3.81
N TRP A 302 2.38 -11.04 -3.40
CA TRP A 302 1.34 -11.58 -4.27
C TRP A 302 0.95 -10.62 -5.38
N GLN A 303 0.69 -9.34 -5.06
CA GLN A 303 0.34 -8.35 -6.09
C GLN A 303 1.50 -8.12 -7.07
N ASN A 304 2.76 -8.18 -6.63
CA ASN A 304 3.91 -8.02 -7.51
C ASN A 304 4.12 -9.25 -8.42
N ILE A 305 3.83 -10.46 -7.93
CA ILE A 305 3.83 -11.67 -8.76
C ILE A 305 2.75 -11.56 -9.84
N ILE A 306 1.52 -11.19 -9.47
CA ILE A 306 0.42 -11.00 -10.44
C ILE A 306 0.80 -9.94 -11.47
N ASN A 307 1.28 -8.77 -11.05
CA ASN A 307 1.71 -7.71 -11.96
C ASN A 307 2.82 -8.16 -12.92
N SER A 308 3.79 -8.93 -12.41
CA SER A 308 4.89 -9.45 -13.23
C SER A 308 4.39 -10.41 -14.31
N ILE A 309 3.47 -11.30 -13.97
CA ILE A 309 2.83 -12.24 -14.90
C ILE A 309 2.05 -11.47 -15.97
N GLU A 310 1.25 -10.48 -15.57
CA GLU A 310 0.46 -9.66 -16.49
C GLU A 310 1.31 -8.85 -17.45
N ILE A 311 2.37 -8.20 -16.95
CA ILE A 311 3.31 -7.44 -17.79
C ILE A 311 4.00 -8.36 -18.78
N TRP A 312 4.44 -9.54 -18.35
CA TRP A 312 5.06 -10.52 -19.23
C TRP A 312 4.10 -10.98 -20.33
N GLN A 313 2.84 -11.28 -20.00
CA GLN A 313 1.81 -11.65 -20.97
C GLN A 313 1.54 -10.51 -21.97
N ALA A 314 1.41 -9.26 -21.49
CA ALA A 314 1.19 -8.10 -22.35
C ALA A 314 2.35 -7.88 -23.35
N GLN A 315 3.60 -8.02 -22.89
CA GLN A 315 4.79 -7.89 -23.76
C GLN A 315 4.85 -9.00 -24.81
N LYS A 316 4.50 -10.23 -24.46
CA LYS A 316 4.45 -11.35 -25.41
C LYS A 316 3.41 -11.13 -26.52
N HIS A 317 2.27 -10.56 -26.19
CA HIS A 317 1.24 -10.20 -27.19
C HIS A 317 1.70 -9.10 -28.14
N ILE A 318 2.50 -8.14 -27.67
CA ILE A 318 3.07 -7.07 -28.51
C ILE A 318 4.17 -7.61 -29.44
N SER A 319 5.01 -8.53 -28.94
CA SER A 319 6.10 -9.15 -29.72
C SER A 319 5.62 -10.12 -30.79
N ASN A 320 4.39 -10.65 -30.68
CA ASN A 320 3.82 -11.60 -31.64
C ASN A 320 2.91 -10.92 -32.69
N LYS A 321 2.76 -9.60 -32.64
CA LYS A 321 2.10 -8.77 -33.68
C LYS A 321 3.15 -8.04 -34.51
#